data_39865f09b0257c7c2f7b21c38e84814b
#
_entry.id   39865f09b0257c7c2f7b21c38e84814b
#
_cell.length_a   1.000
_cell.length_b   1.000
_cell.length_c   1.000
_cell.angle_alpha   90.00
_cell.angle_beta   90.00
_cell.angle_gamma   90.00
#
_symmetry.space_group_name_H-M   'P 1'
#
loop_
_entity.id
_entity.type
_entity.pdbx_description
1 polymer ?
#
loop_
_entity_poly.entity_id
_entity_poly.type
_entity_poly.pdbx_seq_one_letter_code
_entity_poly.pdbx_strand_id
1 'polypeptide(L)'
;VITAVDIAYHVGTQDPELLGIAEEQGQVLLDDAGIEVATAVRDGKARPFVKQSVNLSDGPDGKQGGVAVLRSGNAPVELVFKYSAQGLSHGHYDKLSFSLYEQGEEVIQDYGLARFVNIGQKGGGNYLAENTTWAKQSIAANTVTQSQTSHFQGQYEIGSEHHSELYFYDDTNPDIQVVSASETNAYPGTAMRRTMALVNTGNLEKPFVLDLFQLDSDGHKQYDLPFYFMGQVLAVNFEYDTPASLHALGHENGYQHLYLEASGRPASGNTRFSWMENGKFYTLISATEPADELMFTRIGAADPEFNLRRDAAFMIRRKGAGKTIFVNILEPHGEYSPVTEVAVNANSNIANLNVVHDDENYTAVSIKDAPGRTSLFILSNRDASDATEHQLKIDGSTYQWTGPYLFTEVMKQ
;
A
#
# COMPACT_ATOMS: atom_id res chain seq x y z
N VAL A 1 22.85 -7.20 -5.12
CA VAL A 1 22.35 -8.51 -4.68
C VAL A 1 23.45 -9.57 -4.88
N ILE A 2 24.02 -9.76 -6.09
CA ILE A 2 25.05 -10.79 -6.39
C ILE A 2 26.15 -10.82 -5.34
N THR A 3 26.80 -9.69 -5.07
CA THR A 3 27.88 -9.59 -4.07
C THR A 3 27.46 -10.09 -2.70
N ALA A 4 26.26 -9.71 -2.25
CA ALA A 4 25.77 -10.11 -0.94
C ALA A 4 25.47 -11.61 -0.86
N VAL A 5 24.90 -12.18 -1.92
CA VAL A 5 24.58 -13.61 -2.00
C VAL A 5 25.84 -14.46 -2.01
N ASP A 6 26.81 -14.14 -2.87
CA ASP A 6 28.04 -14.90 -3.02
C ASP A 6 28.89 -14.86 -1.72
N ILE A 7 29.05 -13.68 -1.13
CA ILE A 7 29.76 -13.53 0.13
C ILE A 7 29.02 -14.24 1.27
N ALA A 8 27.70 -14.09 1.37
CA ALA A 8 26.91 -14.74 2.42
C ALA A 8 27.01 -16.27 2.34
N TYR A 9 27.01 -16.86 1.14
CA TYR A 9 27.23 -18.28 0.93
C TYR A 9 28.64 -18.70 1.32
N HIS A 10 29.65 -17.95 0.87
CA HIS A 10 31.07 -18.26 1.09
C HIS A 10 31.47 -18.22 2.56
N VAL A 11 31.06 -17.17 3.30
CA VAL A 11 31.46 -17.00 4.73
C VAL A 11 30.42 -17.51 5.72
N GLY A 12 29.24 -17.88 5.26
CA GLY A 12 28.10 -18.26 6.09
C GLY A 12 27.92 -19.79 6.21
N THR A 13 26.66 -20.20 6.32
CA THR A 13 26.25 -21.60 6.51
C THR A 13 26.19 -22.42 5.21
N GLN A 14 26.56 -21.84 4.06
CA GLN A 14 26.41 -22.46 2.73
C GLN A 14 24.96 -22.87 2.45
N ASP A 15 24.02 -21.99 2.75
CA ASP A 15 22.60 -22.22 2.58
C ASP A 15 22.25 -22.46 1.11
N PRO A 16 21.63 -23.60 0.76
CA PRO A 16 21.23 -23.91 -0.61
C PRO A 16 20.21 -22.93 -1.22
N GLU A 17 19.46 -22.20 -0.41
CA GLU A 17 18.51 -21.18 -0.91
C GLU A 17 19.25 -19.95 -1.46
N LEU A 18 20.42 -19.59 -0.93
CA LEU A 18 21.28 -18.56 -1.50
C LEU A 18 21.77 -18.96 -2.91
N LEU A 19 22.03 -20.25 -3.13
CA LEU A 19 22.38 -20.75 -4.46
C LEU A 19 21.20 -20.65 -5.42
N GLY A 20 19.95 -20.83 -4.94
CA GLY A 20 18.75 -20.62 -5.74
C GLY A 20 18.61 -19.18 -6.22
N ILE A 21 18.94 -18.21 -5.36
CA ILE A 21 18.97 -16.79 -5.75
C ILE A 21 20.07 -16.54 -6.81
N ALA A 22 21.27 -17.10 -6.64
CA ALA A 22 22.37 -16.96 -7.59
C ALA A 22 22.05 -17.60 -8.95
N GLU A 23 21.40 -18.75 -8.94
CA GLU A 23 20.95 -19.45 -10.16
C GLU A 23 19.90 -18.62 -10.91
N GLU A 24 18.91 -18.07 -10.23
CA GLU A 24 17.90 -17.19 -10.81
C GLU A 24 18.51 -15.91 -11.40
N GLN A 25 19.52 -15.34 -10.75
CA GLN A 25 20.22 -14.15 -11.23
C GLN A 25 21.16 -14.45 -12.43
N GLY A 26 21.61 -15.69 -12.59
CA GLY A 26 22.49 -16.13 -13.66
C GLY A 26 23.88 -15.46 -13.67
N GLN A 27 24.31 -14.92 -12.54
CA GLN A 27 25.59 -14.19 -12.40
C GLN A 27 26.20 -14.43 -11.03
N VAL A 28 27.53 -14.46 -10.97
CA VAL A 28 28.32 -14.55 -9.74
C VAL A 28 29.48 -13.57 -9.78
N LEU A 29 30.12 -13.30 -8.66
CA LEU A 29 31.37 -12.54 -8.60
C LEU A 29 32.52 -13.28 -9.30
N LEU A 30 33.49 -12.52 -9.80
CA LEU A 30 34.73 -13.08 -10.39
C LEU A 30 35.83 -13.16 -9.32
N ASP A 31 35.54 -13.84 -8.22
CA ASP A 31 36.44 -14.09 -7.10
C ASP A 31 36.19 -15.49 -6.49
N ASP A 32 36.87 -15.82 -5.38
CA ASP A 32 36.75 -17.12 -4.74
C ASP A 32 35.32 -17.43 -4.28
N ALA A 33 34.58 -16.43 -3.78
CA ALA A 33 33.20 -16.58 -3.34
C ALA A 33 32.29 -16.93 -4.53
N GLY A 34 32.40 -16.20 -5.63
CA GLY A 34 31.58 -16.47 -6.82
C GLY A 34 31.96 -17.78 -7.51
N ILE A 35 33.25 -18.20 -7.50
CA ILE A 35 33.66 -19.51 -8.01
C ILE A 35 33.05 -20.63 -7.19
N GLU A 36 33.00 -20.50 -5.86
CA GLU A 36 32.37 -21.49 -4.98
C GLU A 36 30.87 -21.60 -5.25
N VAL A 37 30.15 -20.45 -5.34
CA VAL A 37 28.72 -20.40 -5.68
C VAL A 37 28.45 -21.02 -7.05
N ALA A 38 29.17 -20.62 -8.09
CA ALA A 38 29.01 -21.16 -9.44
C ALA A 38 29.24 -22.68 -9.48
N THR A 39 30.24 -23.16 -8.73
CA THR A 39 30.54 -24.58 -8.63
C THR A 39 29.41 -25.32 -7.94
N ALA A 40 28.88 -24.79 -6.84
CA ALA A 40 27.79 -25.41 -6.10
C ALA A 40 26.47 -25.44 -6.91
N VAL A 41 26.15 -24.37 -7.64
CA VAL A 41 25.00 -24.32 -8.56
C VAL A 41 25.16 -25.39 -9.67
N ARG A 42 26.30 -25.42 -10.35
CA ARG A 42 26.60 -26.44 -11.38
C ARG A 42 26.47 -27.89 -10.84
N ASP A 43 26.84 -28.11 -9.61
CA ASP A 43 26.79 -29.41 -8.95
C ASP A 43 25.36 -29.77 -8.45
N GLY A 44 24.34 -28.93 -8.77
CA GLY A 44 22.93 -29.18 -8.47
C GLY A 44 22.58 -29.03 -6.97
N LYS A 45 23.32 -28.23 -6.22
CA LYS A 45 23.06 -27.99 -4.79
C LYS A 45 22.03 -26.89 -4.54
N ALA A 46 21.67 -26.10 -5.57
CA ALA A 46 20.71 -25.02 -5.44
C ALA A 46 19.32 -25.54 -5.03
N ARG A 47 18.66 -24.81 -4.15
CA ARG A 47 17.24 -24.99 -3.83
C ARG A 47 16.51 -23.67 -4.12
N PRO A 48 15.25 -23.71 -4.59
CA PRO A 48 14.46 -22.51 -4.78
C PRO A 48 14.38 -21.69 -3.48
N PHE A 49 14.66 -20.40 -3.59
CA PHE A 49 14.43 -19.47 -2.47
C PHE A 49 12.94 -19.16 -2.35
N VAL A 50 12.37 -19.47 -1.19
CA VAL A 50 10.96 -19.19 -0.90
C VAL A 50 10.85 -17.85 -0.19
N LYS A 51 10.34 -16.83 -0.91
CA LYS A 51 10.07 -15.52 -0.32
C LYS A 51 8.97 -15.62 0.72
N GLN A 52 9.26 -15.26 1.95
CA GLN A 52 8.30 -15.19 3.07
C GLN A 52 7.93 -13.75 3.36
N SER A 53 6.82 -13.57 4.08
CA SER A 53 6.50 -12.29 4.70
C SER A 53 7.55 -11.93 5.73
N VAL A 54 7.82 -10.64 5.87
CA VAL A 54 8.88 -10.17 6.77
C VAL A 54 8.57 -8.77 7.26
N ASN A 55 8.90 -8.51 8.52
CA ASN A 55 8.94 -7.18 9.10
C ASN A 55 10.40 -6.80 9.38
N LEU A 56 10.91 -5.83 8.65
CA LEU A 56 12.26 -5.30 8.79
C LEU A 56 12.21 -4.05 9.65
N SER A 57 12.56 -4.19 10.92
CA SER A 57 12.57 -3.10 11.91
C SER A 57 13.84 -2.28 11.80
N ASP A 58 13.73 -0.98 12.06
CA ASP A 58 14.82 -0.01 12.01
C ASP A 58 15.28 0.43 13.41
N GLY A 59 16.51 0.97 13.49
CA GLY A 59 17.13 1.46 14.71
C GLY A 59 17.82 0.38 15.56
N PRO A 60 18.62 0.78 16.56
CA PRO A 60 19.44 -0.14 17.37
C PRO A 60 18.63 -1.22 18.09
N ASP A 61 17.42 -0.89 18.53
CA ASP A 61 16.53 -1.79 19.27
C ASP A 61 15.37 -2.30 18.40
N GLY A 62 15.38 -2.03 17.07
CA GLY A 62 14.28 -2.37 16.18
C GLY A 62 12.99 -1.60 16.45
N LYS A 63 13.07 -0.40 17.05
CA LYS A 63 11.91 0.40 17.48
C LYS A 63 11.79 1.76 16.79
N GLN A 64 12.56 1.98 15.75
CA GLN A 64 12.56 3.27 15.04
C GLN A 64 11.85 3.18 13.69
N GLY A 65 10.71 2.52 13.67
CA GLY A 65 9.96 2.26 12.45
C GLY A 65 10.44 1.02 11.70
N GLY A 66 10.05 0.90 10.43
CA GLY A 66 10.42 -0.26 9.63
C GLY A 66 9.69 -0.34 8.30
N VAL A 67 9.83 -1.49 7.66
CA VAL A 67 9.13 -1.88 6.44
C VAL A 67 8.62 -3.30 6.61
N ALA A 68 7.32 -3.50 6.45
CA ALA A 68 6.73 -4.83 6.40
C ALA A 68 6.44 -5.23 4.94
N VAL A 69 6.71 -6.49 4.62
CA VAL A 69 6.35 -7.07 3.33
C VAL A 69 5.47 -8.28 3.60
N LEU A 70 4.21 -8.22 3.22
CA LEU A 70 3.27 -9.32 3.29
C LEU A 70 3.20 -10.01 1.94
N ARG A 71 3.27 -11.36 1.92
CA ARG A 71 3.29 -12.15 0.70
C ARG A 71 2.29 -13.29 0.76
N SER A 72 1.53 -13.45 -0.31
CA SER A 72 0.69 -14.63 -0.49
C SER A 72 1.51 -15.75 -1.15
N GLY A 73 1.48 -16.95 -0.58
CA GLY A 73 2.35 -18.05 -1.02
C GLY A 73 2.15 -18.48 -2.47
N ASN A 74 0.92 -18.81 -2.88
CA ASN A 74 0.63 -19.43 -4.18
C ASN A 74 0.16 -18.47 -5.27
N ALA A 75 -0.36 -17.30 -4.90
CA ALA A 75 -0.72 -16.24 -5.84
C ALA A 75 0.15 -15.04 -5.47
N PRO A 76 1.20 -14.73 -6.22
CA PRO A 76 2.25 -13.81 -5.78
C PRO A 76 1.75 -12.35 -5.78
N VAL A 77 0.95 -12.03 -4.78
CA VAL A 77 0.60 -10.66 -4.39
C VAL A 77 1.51 -10.29 -3.24
N GLU A 78 2.23 -9.19 -3.39
CA GLU A 78 3.14 -8.66 -2.39
C GLU A 78 2.70 -7.24 -2.02
N LEU A 79 2.48 -7.03 -0.73
CA LEU A 79 2.20 -5.72 -0.14
C LEU A 79 3.44 -5.23 0.61
N VAL A 80 3.97 -4.09 0.21
CA VAL A 80 5.06 -3.42 0.92
C VAL A 80 4.48 -2.25 1.69
N PHE A 81 4.55 -2.30 3.01
CA PHE A 81 4.06 -1.25 3.89
C PHE A 81 5.22 -0.55 4.59
N LYS A 82 5.31 0.77 4.41
CA LYS A 82 6.40 1.60 4.90
C LYS A 82 5.96 2.42 6.11
N TYR A 83 6.59 2.17 7.25
CA TYR A 83 6.42 2.92 8.49
C TYR A 83 7.77 3.34 9.08
N SER A 84 8.79 3.49 8.23
CA SER A 84 10.19 3.73 8.58
C SER A 84 10.42 5.13 9.17
N ALA A 85 11.60 5.32 9.76
CA ALA A 85 12.14 6.66 10.06
C ALA A 85 12.26 7.51 8.78
N GLN A 86 12.45 8.83 8.93
CA GLN A 86 12.69 9.72 7.78
C GLN A 86 13.99 9.36 7.05
N GLY A 87 14.95 8.80 7.76
CA GLY A 87 16.27 8.51 7.23
C GLY A 87 17.10 9.77 6.98
N LEU A 88 18.12 9.64 6.14
CA LEU A 88 19.00 10.74 5.73
C LEU A 88 18.34 11.56 4.59
N SER A 89 19.14 12.35 3.88
CA SER A 89 18.69 13.29 2.85
C SER A 89 17.87 12.68 1.70
N HIS A 90 17.83 11.36 1.57
CA HIS A 90 17.07 10.63 0.57
C HIS A 90 15.65 10.23 1.06
N GLY A 91 15.32 10.44 2.34
CA GLY A 91 14.01 10.12 2.88
C GLY A 91 12.88 10.98 2.28
N HIS A 92 11.70 10.38 2.19
CA HIS A 92 10.47 11.04 1.74
C HIS A 92 9.54 11.29 2.93
N TYR A 93 8.62 12.24 2.80
CA TYR A 93 7.59 12.54 3.80
C TYR A 93 6.36 11.65 3.56
N ASP A 94 6.54 10.33 3.65
CA ASP A 94 5.61 9.31 3.17
C ASP A 94 5.25 8.28 4.25
N LYS A 95 5.09 8.73 5.50
CA LYS A 95 4.73 7.85 6.62
C LYS A 95 3.45 7.08 6.34
N LEU A 96 3.45 5.79 6.70
CA LEU A 96 2.33 4.87 6.51
C LEU A 96 1.91 4.70 5.03
N SER A 97 2.84 4.83 4.10
CA SER A 97 2.61 4.56 2.68
C SER A 97 2.76 3.07 2.35
N PHE A 98 2.27 2.68 1.18
CA PHE A 98 2.41 1.31 0.70
C PHE A 98 2.57 1.25 -0.82
N SER A 99 3.08 0.11 -1.29
CA SER A 99 3.07 -0.31 -2.69
C SER A 99 2.49 -1.73 -2.79
N LEU A 100 1.84 -2.03 -3.92
CA LEU A 100 1.27 -3.33 -4.20
C LEU A 100 1.85 -3.88 -5.48
N TYR A 101 2.26 -5.15 -5.44
CA TYR A 101 2.81 -5.89 -6.57
C TYR A 101 2.00 -7.16 -6.82
N GLU A 102 1.86 -7.55 -8.07
CA GLU A 102 1.37 -8.86 -8.46
C GLU A 102 2.33 -9.50 -9.46
N GLN A 103 2.84 -10.70 -9.12
CA GLN A 103 3.83 -11.43 -9.94
C GLN A 103 5.10 -10.61 -10.24
N GLY A 104 5.50 -9.73 -9.30
CA GLY A 104 6.67 -8.86 -9.43
C GLY A 104 6.43 -7.58 -10.22
N GLU A 105 5.22 -7.36 -10.74
CA GLU A 105 4.83 -6.11 -11.42
C GLU A 105 4.14 -5.15 -10.47
N GLU A 106 4.45 -3.86 -10.56
CA GLU A 106 3.84 -2.81 -9.75
C GLU A 106 2.38 -2.58 -10.15
N VAL A 107 1.47 -2.64 -9.19
CA VAL A 107 0.02 -2.40 -9.35
C VAL A 107 -0.39 -1.06 -8.76
N ILE A 108 0.07 -0.81 -7.53
CA ILE A 108 0.03 0.49 -6.86
C ILE A 108 1.47 0.88 -6.58
N GLN A 109 1.92 1.94 -7.23
CA GLN A 109 3.33 2.29 -7.27
C GLN A 109 3.73 3.28 -6.17
N ASP A 110 5.01 3.21 -5.76
CA ASP A 110 5.73 4.34 -5.15
C ASP A 110 6.40 5.14 -6.27
N TYR A 111 6.19 6.45 -6.31
CA TYR A 111 6.78 7.30 -7.34
C TYR A 111 8.32 7.23 -7.35
N GLY A 112 8.94 7.08 -6.21
CA GLY A 112 10.40 7.06 -6.06
C GLY A 112 11.02 8.42 -6.37
N LEU A 113 12.02 8.45 -7.26
CA LEU A 113 12.75 9.68 -7.61
C LEU A 113 12.24 10.30 -8.91
N ALA A 114 12.23 11.65 -8.96
CA ALA A 114 12.15 12.37 -10.21
C ALA A 114 13.41 12.12 -11.07
N ARG A 115 13.24 12.03 -12.38
CA ARG A 115 14.31 11.75 -13.33
C ARG A 115 14.03 12.42 -14.66
N PHE A 116 15.06 12.61 -15.48
CA PHE A 116 14.88 13.07 -16.85
C PHE A 116 14.10 12.01 -17.65
N VAL A 117 12.83 12.26 -17.91
CA VAL A 117 11.93 11.28 -18.55
C VAL A 117 12.37 10.98 -19.98
N ASN A 118 12.94 11.97 -20.68
CA ASN A 118 13.39 11.83 -22.06
C ASN A 118 14.80 11.25 -22.22
N ILE A 119 15.54 11.04 -21.13
CA ILE A 119 16.92 10.55 -21.13
C ILE A 119 17.03 9.42 -20.11
N GLY A 120 16.65 8.21 -20.51
CA GLY A 120 16.54 7.04 -19.62
C GLY A 120 17.82 6.65 -18.89
N GLN A 121 19.00 6.95 -19.45
CA GLN A 121 20.30 6.67 -18.84
C GLN A 121 20.77 7.75 -17.85
N LYS A 122 20.10 8.90 -17.81
CA LYS A 122 20.47 10.01 -16.96
C LYS A 122 19.58 10.05 -15.72
N GLY A 123 20.11 9.60 -14.60
CA GLY A 123 19.45 9.77 -13.30
C GLY A 123 19.34 11.25 -12.95
N GLY A 124 18.13 11.68 -12.48
CA GLY A 124 17.90 13.07 -12.07
C GLY A 124 18.55 13.40 -10.74
N GLY A 125 18.48 12.49 -9.79
CA GLY A 125 19.03 12.67 -8.44
C GLY A 125 18.63 14.02 -7.82
N ASN A 126 19.51 14.56 -6.99
CA ASN A 126 19.27 15.84 -6.31
C ASN A 126 19.37 17.07 -7.25
N TYR A 127 19.74 16.89 -8.52
CA TYR A 127 19.84 17.97 -9.49
C TYR A 127 18.49 18.46 -10.00
N LEU A 128 17.43 17.67 -9.81
CA LEU A 128 16.09 18.04 -10.23
C LEU A 128 15.32 18.64 -9.07
N ALA A 129 14.81 19.85 -9.26
CA ALA A 129 13.96 20.52 -8.29
C ALA A 129 12.72 19.68 -7.92
N GLU A 130 12.22 18.88 -8.86
CA GLU A 130 11.06 18.02 -8.71
C GLU A 130 11.28 16.88 -7.70
N ASN A 131 12.52 16.52 -7.37
CA ASN A 131 12.79 15.62 -6.24
C ASN A 131 12.36 16.25 -4.91
N THR A 132 12.53 17.55 -4.74
CA THR A 132 12.10 18.27 -3.54
C THR A 132 10.64 18.71 -3.64
N THR A 133 10.23 19.25 -4.79
CA THR A 133 8.90 19.87 -4.93
C THR A 133 7.79 18.86 -5.24
N TRP A 134 8.13 17.61 -5.61
CA TRP A 134 7.20 16.53 -5.88
C TRP A 134 7.58 15.22 -5.16
N ALA A 135 8.64 14.54 -5.60
CA ALA A 135 8.89 13.14 -5.24
C ALA A 135 8.98 12.88 -3.72
N LYS A 136 9.52 13.83 -2.96
CA LYS A 136 9.60 13.73 -1.50
C LYS A 136 8.32 14.14 -0.77
N GLN A 137 7.37 14.77 -1.46
CA GLN A 137 6.16 15.28 -0.82
C GLN A 137 5.18 14.15 -0.52
N SER A 138 4.43 14.26 0.58
CA SER A 138 3.51 13.20 1.02
C SER A 138 2.43 12.88 -0.01
N ILE A 139 1.97 13.87 -0.77
CA ILE A 139 0.97 13.66 -1.81
C ILE A 139 1.49 12.82 -2.98
N ALA A 140 2.79 12.64 -3.14
CA ALA A 140 3.38 11.76 -4.15
C ALA A 140 3.40 10.28 -3.76
N ALA A 141 2.95 9.94 -2.56
CA ALA A 141 2.92 8.59 -2.02
C ALA A 141 1.49 8.14 -1.70
N ASN A 142 1.26 6.83 -1.59
CA ASN A 142 -0.04 6.25 -1.24
C ASN A 142 -0.31 6.38 0.28
N THR A 143 -0.39 7.59 0.78
CA THR A 143 -0.65 7.93 2.18
C THR A 143 -1.57 9.13 2.30
N VAL A 144 -2.10 9.37 3.49
CA VAL A 144 -2.99 10.53 3.73
C VAL A 144 -2.17 11.81 3.87
N THR A 145 -2.60 12.86 3.17
CA THR A 145 -2.18 14.23 3.43
C THR A 145 -3.29 15.02 4.12
N GLN A 146 -2.90 15.96 4.98
CA GLN A 146 -3.81 16.84 5.72
C GLN A 146 -3.70 18.27 5.21
N SER A 147 -4.85 18.88 4.83
CA SER A 147 -4.95 20.29 4.44
C SER A 147 -3.94 20.73 3.38
N GLN A 148 -3.64 19.82 2.43
CA GLN A 148 -2.67 20.01 1.35
C GLN A 148 -1.23 20.31 1.83
N THR A 149 -0.86 19.79 3.00
CA THR A 149 0.50 19.92 3.53
C THR A 149 1.18 18.55 3.56
N SER A 150 2.50 18.53 3.46
CA SER A 150 3.28 17.32 3.65
C SER A 150 3.48 17.00 5.13
N HIS A 151 3.72 15.73 5.45
CA HIS A 151 4.17 15.29 6.78
C HIS A 151 5.36 16.15 7.21
N PHE A 152 5.40 16.50 8.49
CA PHE A 152 6.47 17.32 9.05
C PHE A 152 6.64 18.68 8.34
N GLN A 153 5.58 19.19 7.70
CA GLN A 153 5.59 20.42 6.88
C GLN A 153 6.61 20.37 5.70
N GLY A 154 7.01 19.17 5.26
CA GLY A 154 8.06 19.00 4.26
C GLY A 154 9.45 19.44 4.73
N GLN A 155 9.70 19.46 6.04
CA GLN A 155 10.96 19.90 6.65
C GLN A 155 11.77 18.71 7.16
N TYR A 156 12.98 18.58 6.61
CA TYR A 156 13.88 17.48 6.96
C TYR A 156 14.25 17.49 8.44
N GLU A 157 14.52 18.66 9.01
CA GLU A 157 14.93 18.86 10.40
C GLU A 157 13.87 18.32 11.38
N ILE A 158 12.59 18.51 11.05
CA ILE A 158 11.49 17.96 11.85
C ILE A 158 11.35 16.46 11.61
N GLY A 159 11.27 16.05 10.34
CA GLY A 159 11.03 14.65 9.98
C GLY A 159 12.12 13.69 10.45
N SER A 160 13.40 14.17 10.48
CA SER A 160 14.55 13.34 10.87
C SER A 160 14.59 12.99 12.37
N GLU A 161 13.83 13.70 13.20
CA GLU A 161 13.71 13.43 14.65
C GLU A 161 12.61 12.42 14.98
N HIS A 162 11.82 11.99 13.96
CA HIS A 162 10.63 11.16 14.16
C HIS A 162 10.61 9.92 13.28
N HIS A 163 9.92 8.91 13.78
CA HIS A 163 9.60 7.67 13.07
C HIS A 163 8.18 7.25 13.42
N SER A 164 7.58 6.45 12.56
CA SER A 164 6.31 5.79 12.90
C SER A 164 6.58 4.59 13.82
N GLU A 165 5.59 4.15 14.56
CA GLU A 165 5.69 3.05 15.51
C GLU A 165 4.88 1.85 15.02
N LEU A 166 5.48 0.67 15.06
CA LEU A 166 4.76 -0.58 14.84
C LEU A 166 3.70 -0.75 15.94
N TYR A 167 2.46 -0.96 15.55
CA TYR A 167 1.41 -1.33 16.49
C TYR A 167 1.37 -2.84 16.67
N PHE A 168 1.30 -3.60 15.59
CA PHE A 168 1.56 -5.06 15.57
C PHE A 168 1.86 -5.55 14.15
N TYR A 169 2.43 -6.74 14.06
CA TYR A 169 2.68 -7.49 12.84
C TYR A 169 2.35 -8.96 13.08
N ASP A 170 1.56 -9.56 12.21
CA ASP A 170 1.22 -10.99 12.28
C ASP A 170 1.21 -11.61 10.87
N ASP A 171 2.10 -12.57 10.63
CA ASP A 171 2.20 -13.37 9.42
C ASP A 171 2.02 -14.88 9.70
N THR A 172 1.56 -15.23 10.90
CA THR A 172 1.46 -16.62 11.37
C THR A 172 0.28 -17.37 10.75
N ASN A 173 -0.77 -16.65 10.32
CA ASN A 173 -1.91 -17.22 9.65
C ASN A 173 -1.82 -17.03 8.11
N PRO A 174 -1.71 -18.13 7.32
CA PRO A 174 -1.60 -18.01 5.86
C PRO A 174 -2.86 -17.45 5.18
N ASP A 175 -4.03 -17.49 5.85
CA ASP A 175 -5.28 -16.96 5.32
C ASP A 175 -5.41 -15.45 5.52
N ILE A 176 -4.68 -14.88 6.47
CA ILE A 176 -4.62 -13.44 6.69
C ILE A 176 -3.30 -13.06 7.37
N GLN A 177 -2.62 -12.10 6.78
CA GLN A 177 -1.43 -11.50 7.36
C GLN A 177 -1.70 -10.02 7.58
N VAL A 178 -1.31 -9.47 8.70
CA VAL A 178 -1.69 -8.12 9.10
C VAL A 178 -0.48 -7.33 9.59
N VAL A 179 -0.41 -6.07 9.19
CA VAL A 179 0.52 -5.09 9.75
C VAL A 179 -0.25 -3.83 10.12
N SER A 180 0.05 -3.28 11.27
CA SER A 180 -0.50 -2.01 11.74
C SER A 180 0.61 -1.14 12.32
N ALA A 181 0.62 0.14 11.93
CA ALA A 181 1.56 1.12 12.47
C ALA A 181 0.89 2.47 12.69
N SER A 182 1.45 3.25 13.60
CA SER A 182 0.93 4.56 14.02
C SER A 182 1.95 5.66 13.79
N GLU A 183 1.45 6.87 13.52
CA GLU A 183 2.25 8.08 13.38
C GLU A 183 1.52 9.26 14.05
N THR A 184 2.16 9.91 15.00
CA THR A 184 1.54 10.99 15.80
C THR A 184 2.26 12.34 15.68
N ASN A 185 3.35 12.37 14.92
CA ASN A 185 4.20 13.55 14.79
C ASN A 185 4.12 14.20 13.39
N ALA A 186 3.61 13.48 12.40
CA ALA A 186 3.56 13.95 11.02
C ALA A 186 2.73 15.23 10.86
N TYR A 187 1.66 15.37 11.65
CA TYR A 187 0.81 16.55 11.71
C TYR A 187 0.52 16.93 13.15
N PRO A 188 0.81 18.19 13.57
CA PRO A 188 0.48 18.63 14.92
C PRO A 188 -1.01 18.43 15.25
N GLY A 189 -1.30 17.77 16.39
CA GLY A 189 -2.67 17.50 16.85
C GLY A 189 -3.44 16.48 16.03
N THR A 190 -2.76 15.65 15.25
CA THR A 190 -3.39 14.55 14.48
C THR A 190 -2.64 13.24 14.72
N ALA A 191 -3.35 12.24 15.19
CA ALA A 191 -2.88 10.87 15.26
C ALA A 191 -3.34 10.11 14.00
N MET A 192 -2.43 9.34 13.41
CA MET A 192 -2.69 8.48 12.26
C MET A 192 -2.36 7.04 12.63
N ARG A 193 -3.20 6.09 12.21
CA ARG A 193 -2.90 4.66 12.23
C ARG A 193 -3.36 4.03 10.93
N ARG A 194 -2.52 3.23 10.34
CA ARG A 194 -2.90 2.41 9.19
C ARG A 194 -2.72 0.94 9.51
N THR A 195 -3.76 0.18 9.25
CA THR A 195 -3.74 -1.28 9.35
C THR A 195 -4.00 -1.85 7.97
N MET A 196 -3.09 -2.68 7.50
CA MET A 196 -3.19 -3.33 6.21
C MET A 196 -3.17 -4.83 6.40
N ALA A 197 -4.09 -5.53 5.75
CA ALA A 197 -4.16 -6.97 5.78
C ALA A 197 -4.14 -7.56 4.36
N LEU A 198 -3.29 -8.54 4.14
CA LEU A 198 -3.31 -9.39 2.95
C LEU A 198 -4.18 -10.61 3.26
N VAL A 199 -5.36 -10.68 2.64
CA VAL A 199 -6.41 -11.65 2.96
C VAL A 199 -6.55 -12.68 1.85
N ASN A 200 -6.37 -13.95 2.19
CA ASN A 200 -6.54 -15.09 1.32
C ASN A 200 -7.67 -16.00 1.86
N THR A 201 -8.89 -15.78 1.42
CA THR A 201 -10.04 -16.51 1.96
C THR A 201 -10.20 -17.94 1.40
N GLY A 202 -9.34 -18.37 0.49
CA GLY A 202 -9.47 -19.66 -0.23
C GLY A 202 -10.72 -19.78 -1.13
N ASN A 203 -11.62 -18.83 -1.05
CA ASN A 203 -12.85 -18.73 -1.83
C ASN A 203 -12.73 -17.79 -3.03
N LEU A 204 -11.69 -16.96 -3.02
CA LEU A 204 -11.30 -16.08 -4.11
C LEU A 204 -10.09 -16.67 -4.82
N GLU A 205 -9.98 -16.42 -6.10
CA GLU A 205 -8.86 -16.92 -6.91
C GLU A 205 -7.54 -16.26 -6.48
N LYS A 206 -7.61 -15.00 -6.08
CA LYS A 206 -6.46 -14.20 -5.64
C LYS A 206 -6.74 -13.56 -4.28
N PRO A 207 -5.71 -13.30 -3.47
CA PRO A 207 -5.86 -12.54 -2.25
C PRO A 207 -6.19 -11.07 -2.56
N PHE A 208 -6.80 -10.39 -1.60
CA PHE A 208 -7.03 -8.96 -1.64
C PHE A 208 -6.33 -8.25 -0.48
N VAL A 209 -6.12 -6.95 -0.62
CA VAL A 209 -5.61 -6.11 0.46
C VAL A 209 -6.78 -5.35 1.08
N LEU A 210 -6.96 -5.49 2.39
CA LEU A 210 -7.82 -4.63 3.21
C LEU A 210 -6.95 -3.51 3.80
N ASP A 211 -7.36 -2.26 3.60
CA ASP A 211 -6.68 -1.05 4.05
C ASP A 211 -7.60 -0.22 4.95
N LEU A 212 -7.23 -0.07 6.21
CA LEU A 212 -7.90 0.78 7.20
C LEU A 212 -6.96 1.91 7.60
N PHE A 213 -7.31 3.15 7.26
CA PHE A 213 -6.54 4.33 7.64
C PHE A 213 -7.37 5.19 8.60
N GLN A 214 -7.05 5.10 9.87
CA GLN A 214 -7.70 5.82 10.96
C GLN A 214 -6.99 7.16 11.20
N LEU A 215 -7.77 8.21 11.39
CA LEU A 215 -7.32 9.57 11.66
C LEU A 215 -8.10 10.14 12.84
N ASP A 216 -7.39 10.74 13.78
CA ASP A 216 -7.97 11.44 14.91
C ASP A 216 -7.28 12.79 15.08
N SER A 217 -8.00 13.88 14.86
CA SER A 217 -7.47 15.24 14.93
C SER A 217 -8.27 16.16 15.84
N ASP A 218 -7.60 17.17 16.35
CA ASP A 218 -8.14 18.20 17.26
C ASP A 218 -9.11 19.20 16.61
N GLY A 219 -9.48 18.97 15.36
CA GLY A 219 -10.39 19.85 14.62
C GLY A 219 -10.76 19.29 13.25
N HIS A 220 -11.61 20.06 12.55
CA HIS A 220 -12.05 19.71 11.21
C HIS A 220 -10.97 19.99 10.18
N LYS A 221 -10.51 18.96 9.52
CA LYS A 221 -9.44 19.00 8.50
C LYS A 221 -9.95 18.55 7.14
N GLN A 222 -9.14 18.78 6.12
CA GLN A 222 -9.26 18.10 4.82
C GLN A 222 -8.22 16.99 4.79
N TYR A 223 -8.62 15.80 4.35
CA TYR A 223 -7.74 14.67 4.13
C TYR A 223 -7.81 14.23 2.68
N ASP A 224 -6.66 14.01 2.05
CA ASP A 224 -6.52 13.48 0.70
C ASP A 224 -5.80 12.13 0.76
N LEU A 225 -6.41 11.09 0.22
CA LEU A 225 -5.83 9.75 0.11
C LEU A 225 -5.70 9.36 -1.35
N PRO A 226 -4.51 9.49 -1.96
CA PRO A 226 -4.25 9.05 -3.32
C PRO A 226 -3.91 7.57 -3.41
N PHE A 227 -4.22 6.98 -4.57
CA PHE A 227 -3.80 5.66 -5.02
C PHE A 227 -3.17 5.81 -6.41
N TYR A 228 -1.85 5.67 -6.50
CA TYR A 228 -1.10 5.75 -7.75
C TYR A 228 -1.14 4.39 -8.44
N PHE A 229 -2.15 4.18 -9.27
CA PHE A 229 -2.36 2.93 -9.99
C PHE A 229 -1.58 2.91 -11.31
N MET A 230 -1.17 1.71 -11.70
CA MET A 230 -0.57 1.45 -13.01
C MET A 230 -1.64 0.93 -13.98
N GLY A 231 -1.59 1.39 -15.23
CA GLY A 231 -2.46 0.89 -16.30
C GLY A 231 -3.59 1.81 -16.70
N GLN A 232 -4.69 1.22 -17.17
CA GLN A 232 -5.78 1.90 -17.83
C GLN A 232 -7.10 1.77 -17.06
N VAL A 233 -7.80 2.88 -16.86
CA VAL A 233 -9.15 2.89 -16.26
C VAL A 233 -10.13 2.13 -17.18
N LEU A 234 -10.89 1.21 -16.60
CA LEU A 234 -11.93 0.45 -17.28
C LEU A 234 -13.34 0.92 -16.91
N ALA A 235 -13.60 1.07 -15.61
CA ALA A 235 -14.92 1.41 -15.12
C ALA A 235 -14.87 2.11 -13.76
N VAL A 236 -15.87 2.96 -13.55
CA VAL A 236 -16.23 3.54 -12.25
C VAL A 236 -17.73 3.42 -12.05
N ASN A 237 -18.20 3.42 -10.81
CA ASN A 237 -19.64 3.34 -10.51
C ASN A 237 -20.24 4.67 -10.06
N PHE A 238 -19.60 5.78 -10.37
CA PHE A 238 -20.04 7.13 -10.06
C PHE A 238 -19.97 8.02 -11.31
N GLU A 239 -20.78 9.06 -11.35
CA GLU A 239 -20.68 10.08 -12.40
C GLU A 239 -19.56 11.06 -12.09
N TYR A 240 -18.91 11.56 -13.13
CA TYR A 240 -17.82 12.51 -13.01
C TYR A 240 -17.86 13.55 -14.14
N ASP A 241 -17.34 14.73 -13.82
CA ASP A 241 -17.13 15.83 -14.75
C ASP A 241 -15.64 15.99 -15.06
N THR A 242 -15.34 16.39 -16.29
CA THR A 242 -13.98 16.74 -16.70
C THR A 242 -13.87 18.26 -16.82
N PRO A 243 -12.81 18.87 -16.26
CA PRO A 243 -12.62 20.32 -16.40
C PRO A 243 -12.31 20.71 -17.83
N ALA A 244 -12.73 21.91 -18.25
CA ALA A 244 -12.47 22.43 -19.60
C ALA A 244 -10.96 22.63 -19.88
N SER A 245 -10.16 22.78 -18.85
CA SER A 245 -8.69 22.86 -18.92
C SER A 245 -8.08 22.22 -17.69
N LEU A 246 -6.92 21.62 -17.86
CA LEU A 246 -6.17 21.07 -16.72
C LEU A 246 -5.68 22.20 -15.82
N HIS A 247 -5.85 22.02 -14.51
CA HIS A 247 -5.36 22.93 -13.48
C HIS A 247 -4.80 22.14 -12.31
N ALA A 248 -3.75 22.67 -11.68
CA ALA A 248 -3.14 22.08 -10.52
C ALA A 248 -4.10 22.14 -9.32
N LEU A 249 -4.04 21.11 -8.46
CA LEU A 249 -4.88 21.03 -7.26
C LEU A 249 -4.43 21.98 -6.14
N GLY A 250 -3.24 22.55 -6.24
CA GLY A 250 -2.69 23.50 -5.29
C GLY A 250 -1.43 24.18 -5.80
N HIS A 251 -0.74 24.89 -4.91
CA HIS A 251 0.40 25.73 -5.27
C HIS A 251 1.74 25.28 -4.70
N GLU A 252 1.73 24.37 -3.71
CA GLU A 252 2.92 23.91 -2.98
C GLU A 252 2.71 22.47 -2.47
N ASN A 253 3.69 21.91 -1.75
CA ASN A 253 3.66 20.59 -1.13
C ASN A 253 3.32 19.44 -2.09
N GLY A 254 3.75 19.55 -3.35
CA GLY A 254 3.49 18.58 -4.41
C GLY A 254 2.22 18.86 -5.21
N TYR A 255 1.23 19.55 -4.66
CA TYR A 255 -0.06 19.81 -5.31
C TYR A 255 0.05 20.68 -6.58
N GLN A 256 1.10 21.48 -6.72
CA GLN A 256 1.41 22.24 -7.93
C GLN A 256 1.74 21.35 -9.13
N HIS A 257 2.12 20.09 -8.88
CA HIS A 257 2.43 19.09 -9.91
C HIS A 257 1.29 18.10 -10.18
N LEU A 258 0.21 18.15 -9.40
CA LEU A 258 -0.91 17.23 -9.48
C LEU A 258 -2.12 17.90 -10.13
N TYR A 259 -2.47 17.49 -11.35
CA TYR A 259 -3.49 18.13 -12.19
C TYR A 259 -4.78 17.33 -12.16
N LEU A 260 -5.92 18.01 -12.01
CA LEU A 260 -7.25 17.41 -12.04
C LEU A 260 -7.63 17.02 -13.47
N GLU A 261 -7.93 15.73 -13.70
CA GLU A 261 -8.45 15.21 -14.97
C GLU A 261 -9.97 15.01 -14.93
N ALA A 262 -10.49 14.54 -13.80
CA ALA A 262 -11.92 14.37 -13.58
C ALA A 262 -12.25 14.43 -12.09
N SER A 263 -13.46 14.82 -11.76
CA SER A 263 -13.97 14.79 -10.39
C SER A 263 -15.44 14.38 -10.32
N GLY A 264 -15.82 13.71 -9.24
CA GLY A 264 -17.19 13.26 -9.00
C GLY A 264 -17.50 13.12 -7.51
N ARG A 265 -18.67 12.57 -7.24
CA ARG A 265 -19.12 12.25 -5.89
C ARG A 265 -19.46 10.77 -5.79
N PRO A 266 -19.35 10.16 -4.62
CA PRO A 266 -19.81 8.79 -4.43
C PRO A 266 -21.27 8.63 -4.81
N ALA A 267 -21.57 7.54 -5.53
CA ALA A 267 -22.94 7.07 -5.70
C ALA A 267 -23.41 6.36 -4.41
N SER A 268 -24.62 5.80 -4.42
CA SER A 268 -25.08 4.97 -3.30
C SER A 268 -24.25 3.70 -3.18
N GLY A 269 -23.87 3.32 -1.96
CA GLY A 269 -23.04 2.15 -1.67
C GLY A 269 -21.54 2.44 -1.75
N ASN A 270 -20.73 1.42 -1.99
CA ASN A 270 -19.29 1.60 -2.09
C ASN A 270 -18.89 2.29 -3.39
N THR A 271 -17.89 3.15 -3.32
CA THR A 271 -17.20 3.65 -4.52
C THR A 271 -16.35 2.52 -5.11
N ARG A 272 -16.44 2.35 -6.43
CA ARG A 272 -15.68 1.35 -7.18
C ARG A 272 -14.95 2.00 -8.33
N PHE A 273 -13.69 1.65 -8.45
CA PHE A 273 -12.81 2.02 -9.52
C PHE A 273 -12.08 0.78 -10.02
N SER A 274 -12.30 0.38 -11.27
CA SER A 274 -11.65 -0.78 -11.88
C SER A 274 -10.70 -0.35 -12.98
N TRP A 275 -9.54 -0.99 -13.03
CA TRP A 275 -8.52 -0.74 -14.05
C TRP A 275 -7.87 -2.05 -14.51
N MET A 276 -7.08 -1.97 -15.56
CA MET A 276 -6.31 -3.08 -16.11
C MET A 276 -4.86 -2.67 -16.29
N GLU A 277 -3.95 -3.53 -15.86
CA GLU A 277 -2.52 -3.45 -16.13
C GLU A 277 -1.99 -4.79 -16.61
N ASN A 278 -1.26 -4.78 -17.72
CA ASN A 278 -0.67 -5.98 -18.32
C ASN A 278 -1.67 -7.13 -18.51
N GLY A 279 -2.92 -6.80 -18.89
CA GLY A 279 -3.97 -7.79 -19.10
C GLY A 279 -4.66 -8.29 -17.81
N LYS A 280 -4.24 -7.87 -16.63
CA LYS A 280 -4.83 -8.24 -15.34
C LYS A 280 -5.82 -7.17 -14.87
N PHE A 281 -6.88 -7.60 -14.19
CA PHE A 281 -7.93 -6.73 -13.70
C PHE A 281 -7.80 -6.48 -12.21
N TYR A 282 -8.01 -5.24 -11.83
CA TYR A 282 -7.96 -4.77 -10.44
C TYR A 282 -9.17 -3.91 -10.14
N THR A 283 -9.64 -3.95 -8.90
CA THR A 283 -10.69 -3.05 -8.42
C THR A 283 -10.34 -2.51 -7.03
N LEU A 284 -10.40 -1.18 -6.90
CA LEU A 284 -10.46 -0.50 -5.62
C LEU A 284 -11.92 -0.37 -5.21
N ILE A 285 -12.26 -0.86 -4.02
CA ILE A 285 -13.57 -0.71 -3.40
C ILE A 285 -13.39 0.12 -2.14
N SER A 286 -14.10 1.24 -2.01
CA SER A 286 -13.97 2.16 -0.88
C SER A 286 -15.31 2.38 -0.18
N ALA A 287 -15.31 2.33 1.15
CA ALA A 287 -16.43 2.76 1.97
C ALA A 287 -16.39 4.29 2.11
N THR A 288 -16.85 4.99 1.07
CA THR A 288 -16.85 6.44 1.01
C THR A 288 -18.07 7.06 1.68
N GLU A 289 -17.91 8.30 2.16
CA GLU A 289 -19.00 9.13 2.65
C GLU A 289 -19.65 9.92 1.49
N PRO A 290 -20.94 10.24 1.54
CA PRO A 290 -21.61 10.98 0.45
C PRO A 290 -20.99 12.36 0.16
N ALA A 291 -20.31 12.95 1.16
CA ALA A 291 -19.64 14.24 1.02
C ALA A 291 -18.22 14.15 0.47
N ASP A 292 -17.66 12.95 0.32
CA ASP A 292 -16.33 12.76 -0.24
C ASP A 292 -16.28 13.27 -1.69
N GLU A 293 -15.12 13.74 -2.09
CA GLU A 293 -14.80 14.15 -3.45
C GLU A 293 -13.86 13.11 -4.07
N LEU A 294 -14.28 12.58 -5.22
CA LEU A 294 -13.52 11.55 -5.94
C LEU A 294 -12.83 12.22 -7.13
N MET A 295 -11.52 12.02 -7.26
CA MET A 295 -10.75 12.70 -8.29
C MET A 295 -9.84 11.73 -9.05
N PHE A 296 -9.78 11.92 -10.36
CA PHE A 296 -8.67 11.40 -11.18
C PHE A 296 -7.70 12.54 -11.43
N THR A 297 -6.45 12.27 -11.17
CA THR A 297 -5.38 13.26 -11.25
C THR A 297 -4.22 12.72 -12.07
N ARG A 298 -3.43 13.65 -12.62
CA ARG A 298 -2.22 13.34 -13.38
C ARG A 298 -1.06 14.20 -12.94
N ILE A 299 0.09 13.58 -12.78
CA ILE A 299 1.33 14.24 -12.40
C ILE A 299 1.92 14.96 -13.62
N GLY A 300 2.48 16.15 -13.41
CA GLY A 300 3.34 16.82 -14.37
C GLY A 300 2.69 17.18 -15.68
N ALA A 301 1.35 17.39 -15.73
CA ALA A 301 0.65 17.70 -16.98
C ALA A 301 1.14 19.01 -17.65
N ALA A 302 1.72 19.92 -16.88
CA ALA A 302 2.32 21.16 -17.35
C ALA A 302 3.81 21.28 -16.99
N ASP A 303 4.51 20.16 -16.81
CA ASP A 303 5.96 20.14 -16.58
C ASP A 303 6.71 20.44 -17.89
N PRO A 304 7.31 21.65 -18.04
CA PRO A 304 7.98 22.05 -19.27
C PRO A 304 9.33 21.33 -19.47
N GLU A 305 9.95 20.88 -18.41
CA GLU A 305 11.27 20.23 -18.42
C GLU A 305 11.18 18.72 -18.62
N PHE A 306 9.97 18.14 -18.58
CA PHE A 306 9.71 16.70 -18.68
C PHE A 306 10.51 15.86 -17.67
N ASN A 307 10.61 16.35 -16.45
CA ASN A 307 11.32 15.67 -15.35
C ASN A 307 10.40 14.73 -14.55
N LEU A 308 9.10 14.83 -14.75
CA LEU A 308 8.09 14.03 -14.06
C LEU A 308 7.44 13.03 -15.00
N ARG A 309 7.33 11.76 -14.55
CA ARG A 309 6.47 10.78 -15.20
C ARG A 309 5.02 11.23 -15.02
N ARG A 310 4.23 11.10 -16.08
CA ARG A 310 2.82 11.51 -16.07
C ARG A 310 1.93 10.38 -15.54
N ASP A 311 2.22 9.94 -14.34
CA ASP A 311 1.48 8.88 -13.70
C ASP A 311 0.10 9.39 -13.24
N ALA A 312 -0.87 8.50 -13.24
CA ALA A 312 -2.23 8.80 -12.82
C ALA A 312 -2.46 8.38 -11.37
N ALA A 313 -3.37 9.08 -10.69
CA ALA A 313 -3.89 8.62 -9.41
C ALA A 313 -5.41 8.76 -9.35
N PHE A 314 -6.03 7.83 -8.62
CA PHE A 314 -7.37 8.01 -8.07
C PHE A 314 -7.22 8.54 -6.65
N MET A 315 -7.94 9.58 -6.28
CA MET A 315 -7.82 10.23 -4.97
C MET A 315 -9.20 10.44 -4.34
N ILE A 316 -9.29 10.10 -3.05
CA ILE A 316 -10.46 10.37 -2.21
C ILE A 316 -10.12 11.57 -1.33
N ARG A 317 -10.92 12.65 -1.42
CA ARG A 317 -10.81 13.82 -0.55
C ARG A 317 -12.00 13.89 0.39
N ARG A 318 -11.73 13.93 1.68
CA ARG A 318 -12.71 14.14 2.75
C ARG A 318 -12.46 15.47 3.43
N LYS A 319 -13.49 16.30 3.55
CA LYS A 319 -13.42 17.64 4.14
C LYS A 319 -14.24 17.70 5.42
N GLY A 320 -13.75 18.50 6.37
CA GLY A 320 -14.49 18.80 7.61
C GLY A 320 -14.51 17.64 8.62
N ALA A 321 -13.56 16.71 8.50
CA ALA A 321 -13.47 15.58 9.42
C ALA A 321 -12.46 15.84 10.56
N GLY A 322 -12.83 15.48 11.77
CA GLY A 322 -11.93 15.36 12.91
C GLY A 322 -11.47 13.92 13.08
N LYS A 323 -12.28 13.09 13.76
CA LYS A 323 -12.08 11.63 13.76
C LYS A 323 -12.71 11.03 12.52
N THR A 324 -11.96 10.24 11.76
CA THR A 324 -12.45 9.58 10.54
C THR A 324 -11.63 8.34 10.19
N ILE A 325 -12.21 7.46 9.36
CA ILE A 325 -11.55 6.27 8.84
C ILE A 325 -11.79 6.15 7.34
N PHE A 326 -10.73 5.89 6.57
CA PHE A 326 -10.83 5.40 5.21
C PHE A 326 -10.72 3.88 5.24
N VAL A 327 -11.67 3.19 4.63
CA VAL A 327 -11.67 1.74 4.52
C VAL A 327 -11.75 1.36 3.06
N ASN A 328 -10.74 0.63 2.60
CA ASN A 328 -10.58 0.27 1.21
C ASN A 328 -10.27 -1.22 1.05
N ILE A 329 -10.64 -1.79 -0.08
CA ILE A 329 -10.14 -3.07 -0.55
C ILE A 329 -9.49 -2.85 -1.92
N LEU A 330 -8.28 -3.36 -2.08
CA LEU A 330 -7.59 -3.50 -3.35
C LEU A 330 -7.65 -4.97 -3.75
N GLU A 331 -8.40 -5.28 -4.81
CA GLU A 331 -8.66 -6.64 -5.26
C GLU A 331 -8.03 -6.88 -6.64
N PRO A 332 -6.93 -7.65 -6.74
CA PRO A 332 -6.56 -8.34 -7.97
C PRO A 332 -7.59 -9.43 -8.26
N HIS A 333 -8.16 -9.51 -9.47
CA HIS A 333 -9.18 -10.55 -9.69
C HIS A 333 -9.04 -11.34 -10.99
N GLY A 334 -9.08 -10.84 -12.14
CA GLY A 334 -9.09 -11.64 -13.35
C GLY A 334 -8.00 -11.25 -14.34
N GLU A 335 -8.13 -11.76 -15.55
CA GLU A 335 -7.21 -11.47 -16.64
C GLU A 335 -7.90 -11.46 -18.01
N TYR A 336 -7.30 -10.77 -18.96
CA TYR A 336 -7.66 -10.81 -20.37
C TYR A 336 -6.59 -11.55 -21.16
N SER A 337 -6.99 -12.59 -21.85
CA SER A 337 -6.11 -13.33 -22.75
C SER A 337 -6.22 -12.79 -24.18
N PRO A 338 -5.19 -12.11 -24.72
CA PRO A 338 -5.22 -11.62 -26.09
C PRO A 338 -5.16 -12.75 -27.13
N VAL A 339 -4.72 -13.95 -26.73
CA VAL A 339 -4.63 -15.12 -27.63
C VAL A 339 -6.00 -15.74 -27.86
N THR A 340 -6.79 -15.88 -26.82
CA THR A 340 -8.16 -16.43 -26.89
C THR A 340 -9.23 -15.36 -27.02
N GLU A 341 -8.86 -14.08 -26.88
CA GLU A 341 -9.76 -12.91 -26.89
C GLU A 341 -10.88 -13.01 -25.84
N VAL A 342 -10.56 -13.61 -24.68
CA VAL A 342 -11.52 -13.83 -23.60
C VAL A 342 -11.03 -13.11 -22.34
N ALA A 343 -11.95 -12.37 -21.69
CA ALA A 343 -11.78 -11.86 -20.34
C ALA A 343 -12.38 -12.85 -19.33
N VAL A 344 -11.58 -13.25 -18.34
CA VAL A 344 -11.99 -14.15 -17.25
C VAL A 344 -12.00 -13.36 -15.97
N ASN A 345 -13.04 -13.51 -15.15
CA ASN A 345 -13.19 -12.81 -13.85
C ASN A 345 -12.95 -11.29 -13.93
N ALA A 346 -13.45 -10.64 -14.98
CA ALA A 346 -13.25 -9.21 -15.24
C ALA A 346 -13.97 -8.29 -14.23
N ASN A 347 -14.85 -8.84 -13.41
CA ASN A 347 -15.58 -8.10 -12.38
C ASN A 347 -15.07 -8.48 -10.99
N SER A 348 -15.06 -7.51 -10.08
CA SER A 348 -14.73 -7.71 -8.67
C SER A 348 -15.61 -8.79 -8.02
N ASN A 349 -14.99 -9.63 -7.20
CA ASN A 349 -15.67 -10.63 -6.39
C ASN A 349 -16.17 -10.09 -5.05
N ILE A 350 -15.84 -8.86 -4.68
CA ILE A 350 -16.31 -8.20 -3.47
C ILE A 350 -17.59 -7.42 -3.78
N ALA A 351 -18.70 -7.81 -3.17
CA ALA A 351 -20.00 -7.18 -3.36
C ALA A 351 -20.21 -5.94 -2.48
N ASN A 352 -19.72 -5.98 -1.24
CA ASN A 352 -19.93 -4.87 -0.30
C ASN A 352 -18.83 -4.80 0.77
N LEU A 353 -18.56 -3.56 1.23
CA LEU A 353 -17.59 -3.20 2.25
C LEU A 353 -18.22 -2.17 3.18
N ASN A 354 -18.39 -2.47 4.46
CA ASN A 354 -18.99 -1.53 5.42
C ASN A 354 -18.22 -1.49 6.73
N VAL A 355 -18.09 -0.29 7.29
CA VAL A 355 -17.76 -0.12 8.71
C VAL A 355 -19.04 -0.41 9.51
N VAL A 356 -19.01 -1.47 10.30
CA VAL A 356 -20.17 -1.91 11.11
C VAL A 356 -20.04 -1.55 12.59
N HIS A 357 -18.83 -1.18 13.02
CA HIS A 357 -18.55 -0.66 14.35
C HIS A 357 -17.28 0.19 14.30
N ASP A 358 -17.27 1.36 14.93
CA ASP A 358 -16.07 2.18 15.13
C ASP A 358 -16.22 3.02 16.40
N ASP A 359 -15.48 2.63 17.43
CA ASP A 359 -15.37 3.38 18.68
C ASP A 359 -13.92 3.49 19.16
N GLU A 360 -13.69 3.93 20.38
CA GLU A 360 -12.35 4.05 20.93
C GLU A 360 -11.64 2.72 21.15
N ASN A 361 -12.38 1.61 21.30
CA ASN A 361 -11.82 0.31 21.63
C ASN A 361 -11.70 -0.60 20.41
N TYR A 362 -12.67 -0.52 19.49
CA TYR A 362 -12.77 -1.45 18.37
C TYR A 362 -13.19 -0.76 17.08
N THR A 363 -12.63 -1.24 15.98
CA THR A 363 -13.13 -0.96 14.63
C THR A 363 -13.47 -2.28 13.97
N ALA A 364 -14.67 -2.41 13.42
CA ALA A 364 -15.12 -3.61 12.73
C ALA A 364 -15.60 -3.31 11.31
N VAL A 365 -15.12 -4.11 10.37
CA VAL A 365 -15.41 -4.00 8.94
C VAL A 365 -16.04 -5.30 8.46
N SER A 366 -17.20 -5.20 7.82
CA SER A 366 -17.90 -6.29 7.15
C SER A 366 -17.56 -6.30 5.66
N ILE A 367 -17.14 -7.44 5.16
CA ILE A 367 -16.78 -7.70 3.77
C ILE A 367 -17.71 -8.76 3.22
N LYS A 368 -18.52 -8.42 2.21
CA LYS A 368 -19.42 -9.38 1.57
C LYS A 368 -18.91 -9.70 0.17
N ASP A 369 -18.72 -10.99 -0.13
CA ASP A 369 -18.35 -11.45 -1.47
C ASP A 369 -19.58 -11.55 -2.42
N ALA A 370 -19.31 -11.71 -3.73
CA ALA A 370 -20.36 -11.83 -4.74
C ALA A 370 -21.28 -13.05 -4.53
N PRO A 371 -20.81 -14.23 -4.09
CA PRO A 371 -21.67 -15.34 -3.68
C PRO A 371 -22.53 -15.07 -2.44
N GLY A 372 -22.28 -13.99 -1.70
CA GLY A 372 -23.08 -13.53 -0.56
C GLY A 372 -22.61 -14.02 0.80
N ARG A 373 -21.39 -14.55 0.92
CA ARG A 373 -20.73 -14.81 2.21
C ARG A 373 -20.25 -13.50 2.79
N THR A 374 -20.26 -13.42 4.10
CA THR A 374 -19.84 -12.22 4.82
C THR A 374 -18.70 -12.60 5.75
N SER A 375 -17.58 -11.90 5.62
CA SER A 375 -16.48 -11.97 6.58
C SER A 375 -16.46 -10.70 7.42
N LEU A 376 -15.96 -10.80 8.63
CA LEU A 376 -15.81 -9.70 9.57
C LEU A 376 -14.34 -9.59 9.96
N PHE A 377 -13.78 -8.40 9.81
CA PHE A 377 -12.49 -8.02 10.38
C PHE A 377 -12.72 -7.08 11.55
N ILE A 378 -12.24 -7.44 12.74
CA ILE A 378 -12.35 -6.62 13.96
C ILE A 378 -10.93 -6.30 14.42
N LEU A 379 -10.64 -5.02 14.61
CA LEU A 379 -9.37 -4.50 15.11
C LEU A 379 -9.53 -3.98 16.53
N SER A 380 -8.61 -4.33 17.43
CA SER A 380 -8.45 -3.66 18.73
C SER A 380 -7.72 -2.34 18.54
N ASN A 381 -8.36 -1.24 18.96
CA ASN A 381 -7.79 0.10 18.78
C ASN A 381 -6.82 0.51 19.89
N ARG A 382 -6.84 -0.16 21.03
CA ARG A 382 -6.07 0.22 22.24
C ARG A 382 -5.06 -0.81 22.71
N ASP A 383 -5.23 -2.05 22.33
CA ASP A 383 -4.38 -3.14 22.80
C ASP A 383 -3.94 -4.04 21.64
N ALA A 384 -2.63 -4.11 21.45
CA ALA A 384 -1.99 -4.95 20.45
C ALA A 384 -1.40 -6.24 21.02
N SER A 385 -1.67 -6.55 22.28
CA SER A 385 -1.14 -7.75 22.93
C SER A 385 -1.78 -9.02 22.39
N ASP A 386 -0.96 -9.99 22.03
CA ASP A 386 -1.42 -11.33 21.59
C ASP A 386 -2.11 -12.13 22.69
N ALA A 387 -1.99 -11.71 23.94
CA ALA A 387 -2.53 -12.41 25.10
C ALA A 387 -3.85 -11.82 25.63
N THR A 388 -4.28 -10.66 25.13
CA THR A 388 -5.48 -10.00 25.63
C THR A 388 -6.73 -10.62 25.02
N GLU A 389 -7.68 -10.97 25.90
CA GLU A 389 -9.01 -11.44 25.49
C GLU A 389 -9.94 -10.25 25.24
N HIS A 390 -10.64 -10.30 24.12
CA HIS A 390 -11.58 -9.27 23.69
C HIS A 390 -12.98 -9.84 23.48
N GLN A 391 -13.96 -8.97 23.62
CA GLN A 391 -15.35 -9.28 23.32
C GLN A 391 -16.04 -8.06 22.70
N LEU A 392 -16.75 -8.27 21.60
CA LEU A 392 -17.55 -7.24 20.94
C LEU A 392 -18.89 -7.82 20.50
N LYS A 393 -19.97 -7.04 20.68
CA LYS A 393 -21.30 -7.38 20.20
C LYS A 393 -21.65 -6.54 18.97
N ILE A 394 -21.93 -7.20 17.84
CA ILE A 394 -22.34 -6.56 16.58
C ILE A 394 -23.63 -7.24 16.11
N ASP A 395 -24.68 -6.48 15.83
CA ASP A 395 -25.97 -6.94 15.29
C ASP A 395 -26.56 -8.15 16.04
N GLY A 396 -26.42 -8.15 17.37
CA GLY A 396 -26.95 -9.21 18.24
C GLY A 396 -26.02 -10.42 18.40
N SER A 397 -25.01 -10.59 17.60
CA SER A 397 -23.99 -11.64 17.73
C SER A 397 -22.83 -11.17 18.61
N THR A 398 -22.28 -12.08 19.41
CA THR A 398 -21.11 -11.80 20.26
C THR A 398 -19.91 -12.50 19.70
N TYR A 399 -18.85 -11.71 19.45
CA TYR A 399 -17.55 -12.16 18.97
C TYR A 399 -16.56 -12.12 20.13
N GLN A 400 -15.80 -13.19 20.30
CA GLN A 400 -14.75 -13.31 21.30
C GLN A 400 -13.47 -13.76 20.62
N TRP A 401 -12.34 -13.14 20.97
CA TRP A 401 -11.04 -13.50 20.41
C TRP A 401 -9.92 -13.12 21.37
N THR A 402 -8.72 -13.61 21.08
CA THR A 402 -7.49 -13.23 21.76
C THR A 402 -6.54 -12.62 20.74
N GLY A 403 -5.85 -11.55 21.11
CA GLY A 403 -4.90 -10.83 20.24
C GLY A 403 -5.48 -9.57 19.60
N PRO A 404 -4.68 -8.86 18.77
CA PRO A 404 -5.00 -7.51 18.32
C PRO A 404 -6.13 -7.43 17.30
N TYR A 405 -6.50 -8.54 16.66
CA TYR A 405 -7.57 -8.56 15.66
C TYR A 405 -8.30 -9.92 15.62
N LEU A 406 -9.47 -9.91 15.00
CA LEU A 406 -10.22 -11.11 14.60
C LEU A 406 -10.58 -11.01 13.12
N PHE A 407 -10.32 -12.09 12.36
CA PHE A 407 -10.92 -12.29 11.05
C PHE A 407 -11.74 -13.56 11.05
N THR A 408 -13.02 -13.47 10.72
CA THR A 408 -13.95 -14.62 10.79
C THR A 408 -15.07 -14.52 9.76
N GLU A 409 -15.56 -15.65 9.31
CA GLU A 409 -16.77 -15.72 8.48
C GLU A 409 -18.02 -15.62 9.39
N VAL A 410 -18.98 -14.81 8.97
CA VAL A 410 -20.26 -14.67 9.68
C VAL A 410 -21.20 -15.80 9.28
N MET A 411 -21.46 -16.73 10.18
CA MET A 411 -22.41 -17.80 9.94
C MET A 411 -23.83 -17.22 9.89
N LYS A 412 -24.56 -17.47 8.80
CA LYS A 412 -26.01 -17.16 8.76
C LYS A 412 -26.71 -18.02 9.77
N GLN A 413 -27.36 -17.39 10.74
CA GLN A 413 -28.30 -18.08 11.64
C GLN A 413 -29.57 -18.49 10.91
#